data_f527b03fc1816ec1a4e0fa017b1d2dfa
#
_entry.id   f527b03fc1816ec1a4e0fa017b1d2dfa
#
_cell.length_a   1.000
_cell.length_b   1.000
_cell.length_c   1.000
_cell.angle_alpha   90.00
_cell.angle_beta   90.00
_cell.angle_gamma   90.00
#
_symmetry.space_group_name_H-M   'P 1'
#
loop_
_entity.id
_entity.type
_entity.pdbx_description
1 polymer ?
#
loop_
_entity_poly.entity_id
_entity_poly.type
_entity_poly.pdbx_seq_one_letter_code
_entity_poly.pdbx_strand_id
1 'polypeptide(L)'
;MARDFEDHCWRDIVSDEILRVYEPYHRDVYVGERPALLAIDLYNLVYRGGAKEPHEIIGDYPSTCGKYAWDAVEPTKALFAAARKAGVPVLYTTAPMTSDAVAANRQAGLASSNEDYEIFDAFAPQEGDIMIVKERASAFYGTPILPELNRLGIKSLIVCGESTSGCVRASTVDAYSAGY
;
A
#
# COMPACT_ATOMS: atom_id res chain seq x y z
N MET A 1 19.90 17.21 6.10
CA MET A 1 20.56 15.92 5.89
C MET A 1 19.56 15.02 5.22
N ALA A 2 19.84 14.52 4.01
CA ALA A 2 19.05 13.44 3.45
C ALA A 2 19.12 12.28 4.46
N ARG A 3 17.96 11.72 4.87
CA ARG A 3 17.96 10.48 5.66
C ARG A 3 18.69 9.45 4.82
N ASP A 4 19.68 8.79 5.39
CA ASP A 4 20.28 7.61 4.78
C ASP A 4 19.13 6.61 4.56
N PHE A 5 18.77 6.37 3.31
CA PHE A 5 17.68 5.50 2.94
C PHE A 5 17.90 4.06 3.43
N GLU A 6 19.14 3.68 3.65
CA GLU A 6 19.56 2.37 4.15
C GLU A 6 19.57 2.29 5.69
N ASP A 7 19.24 3.37 6.41
CA ASP A 7 19.15 3.36 7.87
C ASP A 7 17.79 2.82 8.33
N HIS A 8 17.64 1.51 8.22
CA HIS A 8 16.43 0.77 8.57
C HIS A 8 16.60 -0.11 9.80
N CYS A 9 15.48 -0.58 10.36
CA CYS A 9 15.43 -1.46 11.53
C CYS A 9 16.13 -2.82 11.37
N TRP A 10 16.51 -3.20 10.15
CA TRP A 10 17.24 -4.43 9.85
C TRP A 10 18.77 -4.24 9.81
N ARG A 11 19.27 -3.03 9.89
CA ARG A 11 20.69 -2.72 9.69
C ARG A 11 21.61 -3.34 10.74
N ASP A 12 21.12 -3.50 11.96
CA ASP A 12 21.84 -4.17 13.04
C ASP A 12 21.89 -5.71 12.90
N ILE A 13 21.06 -6.26 12.01
CA ILE A 13 20.99 -7.70 11.71
C ILE A 13 21.82 -8.07 10.49
N VAL A 14 21.94 -7.16 9.52
CA VAL A 14 22.69 -7.37 8.27
C VAL A 14 24.13 -6.90 8.46
N SER A 15 25.11 -7.81 8.25
CA SER A 15 26.53 -7.49 8.44
C SER A 15 27.03 -6.49 7.40
N ASP A 16 28.08 -5.75 7.76
CA ASP A 16 28.73 -4.79 6.85
C ASP A 16 29.28 -5.44 5.58
N GLU A 17 29.68 -6.72 5.65
CA GLU A 17 30.12 -7.47 4.46
C GLU A 17 28.96 -7.65 3.48
N ILE A 18 27.78 -7.98 3.97
CA ILE A 18 26.57 -8.11 3.12
C ILE A 18 26.17 -6.75 2.57
N LEU A 19 26.21 -5.69 3.36
CA LEU A 19 25.89 -4.34 2.89
C LEU A 19 26.83 -3.91 1.74
N ARG A 20 28.13 -4.22 1.84
CA ARG A 20 29.09 -3.95 0.75
C ARG A 20 28.78 -4.70 -0.55
N VAL A 21 28.24 -5.91 -0.47
CA VAL A 21 27.80 -6.66 -1.67
C VAL A 21 26.67 -5.93 -2.40
N TYR A 22 25.83 -5.23 -1.66
CA TYR A 22 24.68 -4.50 -2.22
C TYR A 22 24.99 -3.03 -2.58
N GLU A 23 26.11 -2.48 -2.17
CA GLU A 23 26.51 -1.09 -2.45
C GLU A 23 26.41 -0.70 -3.95
N PRO A 24 26.82 -1.54 -4.93
CA PRO A 24 26.65 -1.23 -6.35
C PRO A 24 25.19 -1.13 -6.83
N TYR A 25 24.25 -1.61 -6.03
CA TYR A 25 22.81 -1.55 -6.34
C TYR A 25 22.12 -0.34 -5.71
N HIS A 26 22.85 0.44 -4.89
CA HIS A 26 22.31 1.67 -4.32
C HIS A 26 21.83 2.61 -5.42
N ARG A 27 20.67 3.22 -5.20
CA ARG A 27 20.06 4.20 -6.11
C ARG A 27 19.50 5.35 -5.31
N ASP A 28 19.64 6.55 -5.84
CA ASP A 28 18.93 7.70 -5.29
C ASP A 28 17.41 7.49 -5.40
N VAL A 29 16.71 7.82 -4.32
CA VAL A 29 15.25 7.77 -4.30
C VAL A 29 14.71 9.12 -4.73
N TYR A 30 13.89 9.11 -5.77
CA TYR A 30 13.23 10.32 -6.30
C TYR A 30 11.84 9.98 -6.86
N VAL A 31 11.02 10.99 -6.97
CA VAL A 31 9.74 10.86 -7.67
C VAL A 31 10.03 10.97 -9.17
N GLY A 32 9.73 9.90 -9.91
CA GLY A 32 9.94 9.83 -11.34
C GLY A 32 8.98 10.73 -12.13
N GLU A 33 9.12 10.71 -13.46
CA GLU A 33 8.24 11.47 -14.35
C GLU A 33 6.80 10.94 -14.32
N ARG A 34 5.82 11.85 -14.46
CA ARG A 34 4.38 11.54 -14.57
C ARG A 34 3.94 10.51 -13.51
N PRO A 35 4.11 10.81 -12.22
CA PRO A 35 3.80 9.88 -11.15
C PRO A 35 2.30 9.70 -10.96
N ALA A 36 1.91 8.54 -10.37
CA ALA A 36 0.62 8.37 -9.71
C ALA A 36 0.84 7.87 -8.27
N LEU A 37 -0.07 8.19 -7.37
CA LEU A 37 -0.11 7.65 -6.02
C LEU A 37 -0.98 6.38 -6.02
N LEU A 38 -0.38 5.25 -5.71
CA LEU A 38 -1.07 3.97 -5.52
C LEU A 38 -1.22 3.69 -4.03
N ALA A 39 -2.44 3.83 -3.53
CA ALA A 39 -2.82 3.62 -2.14
C ALA A 39 -3.41 2.21 -1.98
N ILE A 40 -2.64 1.32 -1.35
CA ILE A 40 -2.95 -0.10 -1.27
C ILE A 40 -3.66 -0.41 0.05
N ASP A 41 -4.90 -0.91 -0.06
CA ASP A 41 -5.69 -1.52 1.02
C ASP A 41 -5.84 -0.65 2.28
N LEU A 42 -6.00 0.67 2.10
CA LEU A 42 -6.28 1.63 3.18
C LEU A 42 -7.76 1.59 3.60
N TYR A 43 -8.30 0.41 3.85
CA TYR A 43 -9.70 0.18 4.20
C TYR A 43 -9.90 -0.08 5.70
N ASN A 44 -11.13 0.04 6.19
CA ASN A 44 -11.49 0.00 7.62
C ASN A 44 -10.96 -1.23 8.36
N LEU A 45 -10.93 -2.39 7.71
CA LEU A 45 -10.49 -3.66 8.31
C LEU A 45 -9.12 -3.57 8.99
N VAL A 46 -8.16 -2.85 8.39
CA VAL A 46 -6.78 -2.75 8.92
C VAL A 46 -6.65 -1.79 10.10
N TYR A 47 -7.63 -0.91 10.32
CA TYR A 47 -7.69 0.07 11.41
C TYR A 47 -8.53 -0.38 12.60
N ARG A 48 -9.19 -1.55 12.52
CA ARG A 48 -10.02 -2.10 13.60
C ARG A 48 -9.23 -2.31 14.88
N GLY A 49 -9.90 -2.17 16.01
CA GLY A 49 -9.30 -2.33 17.35
C GLY A 49 -8.51 -1.11 17.84
N GLY A 50 -8.29 -0.09 16.97
CA GLY A 50 -7.64 1.16 17.34
C GLY A 50 -6.11 1.07 17.41
N ALA A 51 -5.50 2.12 17.97
CA ALA A 51 -4.04 2.30 18.06
C ALA A 51 -3.40 1.50 19.20
N LYS A 52 -3.64 0.19 19.22
CA LYS A 52 -3.07 -0.75 20.21
C LYS A 52 -2.01 -1.62 19.56
N GLU A 53 -1.18 -2.27 20.36
CA GLU A 53 -0.24 -3.25 19.84
C GLU A 53 -1.00 -4.41 19.16
N PRO A 54 -0.62 -4.86 17.96
CA PRO A 54 -1.36 -5.88 17.22
C PRO A 54 -1.60 -7.16 18.01
N HIS A 55 -0.63 -7.59 18.83
CA HIS A 55 -0.75 -8.80 19.61
C HIS A 55 -1.80 -8.73 20.73
N GLU A 56 -2.19 -7.52 21.15
CA GLU A 56 -3.23 -7.30 22.17
C GLU A 56 -4.65 -7.41 21.58
N ILE A 57 -4.81 -7.20 20.29
CA ILE A 57 -6.11 -7.08 19.62
C ILE A 57 -6.34 -8.10 18.51
N ILE A 58 -5.33 -8.88 18.13
CA ILE A 58 -5.40 -9.83 17.01
C ILE A 58 -6.44 -10.95 17.24
N GLY A 59 -6.78 -11.25 18.49
CA GLY A 59 -7.80 -12.23 18.84
C GLY A 59 -9.20 -11.82 18.37
N ASP A 60 -9.51 -10.52 18.47
CA ASP A 60 -10.81 -9.95 18.07
C ASP A 60 -10.75 -9.39 16.63
N TYR A 61 -9.58 -8.93 16.19
CA TYR A 61 -9.37 -8.27 14.90
C TYR A 61 -8.14 -8.85 14.15
N PRO A 62 -8.25 -10.06 13.58
CA PRO A 62 -7.10 -10.81 13.06
C PRO A 62 -6.42 -10.18 11.83
N SER A 63 -7.03 -9.19 11.20
CA SER A 63 -6.45 -8.45 10.05
C SER A 63 -6.01 -7.04 10.40
N THR A 64 -6.05 -6.67 11.69
CA THR A 64 -5.61 -5.34 12.11
C THR A 64 -4.11 -5.16 11.98
N CYS A 65 -3.69 -3.96 11.61
CA CYS A 65 -2.29 -3.52 11.70
C CYS A 65 -2.02 -2.74 13.00
N GLY A 66 -3.06 -2.51 13.82
CA GLY A 66 -2.96 -1.87 15.12
C GLY A 66 -2.27 -0.52 15.08
N LYS A 67 -1.48 -0.21 16.11
CA LYS A 67 -0.78 1.08 16.23
C LYS A 67 0.06 1.46 15.00
N TYR A 68 0.61 0.51 14.25
CA TYR A 68 1.44 0.79 13.08
C TYR A 68 0.64 1.45 11.95
N ALA A 69 -0.60 1.00 11.69
CA ALA A 69 -1.49 1.66 10.76
C ALA A 69 -1.91 3.05 11.27
N TRP A 70 -2.25 3.14 12.56
CA TRP A 70 -2.66 4.40 13.19
C TRP A 70 -1.54 5.44 13.24
N ASP A 71 -0.31 5.05 13.54
CA ASP A 71 0.86 5.93 13.52
C ASP A 71 1.15 6.46 12.11
N ALA A 72 0.78 5.71 11.09
CA ALA A 72 0.94 6.10 9.68
C ALA A 72 -0.19 7.02 9.15
N VAL A 73 -1.27 7.26 9.89
CA VAL A 73 -2.41 8.06 9.41
C VAL A 73 -2.00 9.47 9.02
N GLU A 74 -1.37 10.22 9.92
CA GLU A 74 -1.02 11.62 9.63
C GLU A 74 0.06 11.78 8.55
N PRO A 75 1.14 10.98 8.51
CA PRO A 75 2.07 10.99 7.37
C PRO A 75 1.40 10.67 6.04
N THR A 76 0.47 9.70 6.03
CA THR A 76 -0.25 9.30 4.81
C THR A 76 -1.21 10.42 4.36
N LYS A 77 -1.94 11.06 5.26
CA LYS A 77 -2.75 12.25 4.94
C LYS A 77 -1.91 13.37 4.30
N ALA A 78 -0.72 13.62 4.85
CA ALA A 78 0.20 14.61 4.29
C ALA A 78 0.65 14.22 2.87
N LEU A 79 0.92 12.93 2.62
CA LEU A 79 1.24 12.42 1.29
C LEU A 79 0.09 12.64 0.29
N PHE A 80 -1.15 12.30 0.66
CA PHE A 80 -2.32 12.54 -0.18
C PHE A 80 -2.52 14.04 -0.49
N ALA A 81 -2.38 14.90 0.51
CA ALA A 81 -2.48 16.34 0.32
C ALA A 81 -1.42 16.87 -0.65
N ALA A 82 -0.18 16.38 -0.54
CA ALA A 82 0.91 16.74 -1.44
C ALA A 82 0.65 16.24 -2.87
N ALA A 83 0.22 14.98 -3.04
CA ALA A 83 -0.11 14.41 -4.33
C ALA A 83 -1.22 15.21 -5.04
N ARG A 84 -2.33 15.46 -4.35
CA ARG A 84 -3.45 16.25 -4.89
C ARG A 84 -3.06 17.68 -5.23
N LYS A 85 -2.30 18.35 -4.36
CA LYS A 85 -1.76 19.69 -4.64
C LYS A 85 -0.89 19.72 -5.89
N ALA A 86 -0.17 18.66 -6.15
CA ALA A 86 0.69 18.52 -7.34
C ALA A 86 -0.07 18.00 -8.58
N GLY A 87 -1.38 17.73 -8.49
CA GLY A 87 -2.16 17.16 -9.60
C GLY A 87 -1.79 15.72 -9.93
N VAL A 88 -1.21 14.99 -8.99
CA VAL A 88 -0.84 13.58 -9.13
C VAL A 88 -2.10 12.73 -9.00
N PRO A 89 -2.43 11.89 -9.99
CA PRO A 89 -3.58 10.98 -9.92
C PRO A 89 -3.45 10.01 -8.73
N VAL A 90 -4.58 9.74 -8.08
CA VAL A 90 -4.65 8.81 -6.95
C VAL A 90 -5.45 7.57 -7.36
N LEU A 91 -4.85 6.42 -7.14
CA LEU A 91 -5.50 5.12 -7.33
C LEU A 91 -5.53 4.40 -5.98
N TYR A 92 -6.69 3.90 -5.62
CA TYR A 92 -6.88 3.07 -4.43
C TYR A 92 -7.06 1.61 -4.80
N THR A 93 -6.64 0.71 -3.93
CA THR A 93 -7.09 -0.68 -4.01
C THR A 93 -7.98 -1.04 -2.84
N THR A 94 -8.95 -1.93 -3.12
CA THR A 94 -9.79 -2.56 -2.11
C THR A 94 -10.11 -3.99 -2.54
N ALA A 95 -10.72 -4.77 -1.65
CA ALA A 95 -11.18 -6.12 -1.95
C ALA A 95 -12.65 -6.12 -2.43
N PRO A 96 -13.09 -7.16 -3.16
CA PRO A 96 -14.50 -7.27 -3.57
C PRO A 96 -15.40 -7.51 -2.36
N MET A 97 -16.59 -6.93 -2.42
CA MET A 97 -17.62 -6.99 -1.38
C MET A 97 -18.38 -8.33 -1.35
N THR A 98 -18.15 -9.25 -2.28
CA THR A 98 -18.87 -10.52 -2.40
C THR A 98 -18.00 -11.72 -2.08
N SER A 99 -18.60 -12.68 -1.36
CA SER A 99 -17.93 -13.89 -0.85
C SER A 99 -17.47 -14.89 -1.90
N ASP A 100 -17.98 -14.83 -3.13
CA ASP A 100 -17.73 -15.86 -4.15
C ASP A 100 -16.32 -15.79 -4.76
N ALA A 101 -15.71 -14.62 -4.75
CA ALA A 101 -14.33 -14.41 -5.22
C ALA A 101 -13.25 -14.93 -4.25
N VAL A 102 -13.65 -15.37 -3.09
CA VAL A 102 -12.86 -15.44 -1.89
C VAL A 102 -12.31 -16.82 -1.60
N ALA A 103 -12.76 -17.86 -2.29
CA ALA A 103 -12.35 -19.25 -2.03
C ALA A 103 -10.83 -19.53 -2.09
N ALA A 104 -10.04 -18.56 -2.56
CA ALA A 104 -8.58 -18.69 -2.65
C ALA A 104 -7.81 -17.62 -1.87
N ASN A 105 -8.48 -16.70 -1.17
CA ASN A 105 -7.81 -15.67 -0.40
C ASN A 105 -7.82 -16.04 1.09
N ARG A 106 -6.66 -16.03 1.76
CA ARG A 106 -6.54 -16.26 3.22
C ARG A 106 -7.32 -15.24 4.05
N GLN A 107 -7.66 -14.09 3.49
CA GLN A 107 -8.47 -13.05 4.13
C GLN A 107 -9.98 -13.33 4.05
N ALA A 108 -10.38 -14.35 3.31
CA ALA A 108 -11.76 -14.81 3.28
C ALA A 108 -12.23 -15.19 4.68
N GLY A 109 -13.27 -14.52 5.16
CA GLY A 109 -13.80 -14.74 6.51
C GLY A 109 -13.16 -13.88 7.61
N LEU A 110 -12.20 -13.01 7.30
CA LEU A 110 -11.66 -12.02 8.25
C LEU A 110 -12.49 -10.73 8.26
N ALA A 111 -13.11 -10.38 7.14
CA ALA A 111 -14.08 -9.30 7.06
C ALA A 111 -15.44 -9.78 7.59
N SER A 112 -16.08 -8.98 8.44
CA SER A 112 -17.40 -9.29 9.01
C SER A 112 -18.53 -8.51 8.35
N SER A 113 -18.22 -7.49 7.54
CA SER A 113 -19.19 -6.67 6.81
C SER A 113 -18.55 -6.06 5.56
N ASN A 114 -19.40 -5.54 4.67
CA ASN A 114 -18.96 -4.80 3.50
C ASN A 114 -18.20 -3.51 3.87
N GLU A 115 -18.55 -2.90 4.99
CA GLU A 115 -17.91 -1.69 5.52
C GLU A 115 -16.40 -1.90 5.79
N ASP A 116 -15.98 -3.15 6.02
CA ASP A 116 -14.58 -3.49 6.25
C ASP A 116 -13.68 -3.16 5.08
N TYR A 117 -14.20 -3.25 3.87
CA TYR A 117 -13.47 -2.97 2.63
C TYR A 117 -13.72 -1.56 2.09
N GLU A 118 -14.50 -0.73 2.78
CA GLU A 118 -14.58 0.70 2.49
C GLU A 118 -13.28 1.40 2.91
N ILE A 119 -12.86 2.38 2.13
CA ILE A 119 -11.66 3.15 2.46
C ILE A 119 -11.87 3.89 3.77
N PHE A 120 -10.90 3.79 4.65
CA PHE A 120 -10.92 4.46 5.95
C PHE A 120 -11.11 5.97 5.80
N ASP A 121 -12.01 6.55 6.57
CA ASP A 121 -12.45 7.95 6.43
C ASP A 121 -11.31 8.97 6.36
N ALA A 122 -10.20 8.71 7.07
CA ALA A 122 -9.03 9.58 7.03
C ALA A 122 -8.42 9.74 5.63
N PHE A 123 -8.72 8.82 4.71
CA PHE A 123 -8.24 8.77 3.33
C PHE A 123 -9.37 8.75 2.32
N ALA A 124 -10.55 9.23 2.68
CA ALA A 124 -11.74 9.18 1.84
C ALA A 124 -11.44 9.60 0.39
N PRO A 125 -11.83 8.78 -0.60
CA PRO A 125 -11.64 9.10 -2.01
C PRO A 125 -12.32 10.41 -2.38
N GLN A 126 -11.74 11.13 -3.34
CA GLN A 126 -12.28 12.37 -3.89
C GLN A 126 -12.70 12.17 -5.34
N GLU A 127 -13.46 13.12 -5.86
CA GLU A 127 -13.83 13.12 -7.27
C GLU A 127 -12.59 13.04 -8.18
N GLY A 128 -12.59 12.10 -9.10
CA GLY A 128 -11.46 11.85 -10.01
C GLY A 128 -10.47 10.78 -9.53
N ASP A 129 -10.56 10.35 -8.27
CA ASP A 129 -9.76 9.21 -7.79
C ASP A 129 -10.26 7.89 -8.41
N ILE A 130 -9.35 6.95 -8.61
CA ILE A 130 -9.65 5.67 -9.27
C ILE A 130 -9.67 4.55 -8.25
N MET A 131 -10.75 3.78 -8.23
CA MET A 131 -10.88 2.60 -7.38
C MET A 131 -10.59 1.32 -8.14
N ILE A 132 -9.63 0.53 -7.67
CA ILE A 132 -9.26 -0.78 -8.22
C ILE A 132 -9.67 -1.87 -7.22
N VAL A 133 -10.61 -2.71 -7.61
CA VAL A 133 -10.97 -3.89 -6.84
C VAL A 133 -10.04 -5.04 -7.21
N LYS A 134 -9.40 -5.65 -6.22
CA LYS A 134 -8.45 -6.75 -6.42
C LYS A 134 -8.77 -7.96 -5.55
N GLU A 135 -8.56 -9.15 -6.10
CA GLU A 135 -8.77 -10.43 -5.42
C GLU A 135 -7.45 -11.09 -4.97
N ARG A 136 -6.32 -10.53 -5.35
CA ARG A 136 -4.99 -11.07 -5.06
C ARG A 136 -4.13 -10.01 -4.37
N ALA A 137 -3.01 -10.43 -3.81
CA ALA A 137 -2.11 -9.53 -3.11
C ALA A 137 -1.65 -8.38 -4.00
N SER A 138 -1.24 -8.66 -5.22
CA SER A 138 -0.83 -7.62 -6.17
C SER A 138 -2.02 -6.87 -6.76
N ALA A 139 -1.90 -5.53 -6.79
CA ALA A 139 -2.82 -4.65 -7.50
C ALA A 139 -2.78 -4.84 -9.03
N PHE A 140 -1.76 -5.50 -9.55
CA PHE A 140 -1.56 -5.71 -10.99
C PHE A 140 -2.15 -7.03 -11.50
N TYR A 141 -2.42 -7.98 -10.61
CA TYR A 141 -2.87 -9.30 -11.00
C TYR A 141 -4.40 -9.36 -11.16
N GLY A 142 -4.85 -9.52 -12.40
CA GLY A 142 -6.28 -9.68 -12.71
C GLY A 142 -7.12 -8.41 -12.53
N THR A 143 -6.48 -7.23 -12.57
CA THR A 143 -7.16 -5.94 -12.39
C THR A 143 -6.95 -5.04 -13.62
N PRO A 144 -7.76 -3.97 -13.78
CA PRO A 144 -7.60 -3.01 -14.86
C PRO A 144 -6.50 -1.95 -14.58
N ILE A 145 -5.62 -2.11 -13.61
CA ILE A 145 -4.66 -1.06 -13.22
C ILE A 145 -3.73 -0.67 -14.39
N LEU A 146 -3.20 -1.64 -15.15
CA LEU A 146 -2.30 -1.35 -16.26
C LEU A 146 -2.96 -0.52 -17.36
N PRO A 147 -4.16 -0.86 -17.89
CA PRO A 147 -4.91 0.02 -18.77
C PRO A 147 -5.12 1.43 -18.23
N GLU A 148 -5.45 1.57 -16.93
CA GLU A 148 -5.66 2.88 -16.32
C GLU A 148 -4.37 3.70 -16.25
N LEU A 149 -3.27 3.12 -15.80
CA LEU A 149 -1.97 3.78 -15.78
C LEU A 149 -1.52 4.21 -17.18
N ASN A 150 -1.71 3.35 -18.17
CA ASN A 150 -1.42 3.67 -19.57
C ASN A 150 -2.31 4.80 -20.10
N ARG A 151 -3.61 4.77 -19.85
CA ARG A 151 -4.57 5.83 -20.24
C ARG A 151 -4.17 7.19 -19.66
N LEU A 152 -3.71 7.21 -18.42
CA LEU A 152 -3.23 8.41 -17.74
C LEU A 152 -1.80 8.81 -18.16
N GLY A 153 -1.10 7.96 -18.89
CA GLY A 153 0.28 8.16 -19.32
C GLY A 153 1.28 8.15 -18.18
N ILE A 154 0.98 7.42 -17.10
CA ILE A 154 1.83 7.30 -15.91
C ILE A 154 3.15 6.61 -16.28
N LYS A 155 4.25 7.04 -15.65
CA LYS A 155 5.60 6.52 -15.85
C LYS A 155 6.28 6.06 -14.56
N SER A 156 5.74 6.46 -13.42
CA SER A 156 6.27 6.06 -12.12
C SER A 156 5.15 5.98 -11.09
N LEU A 157 5.38 5.22 -10.01
CA LEU A 157 4.42 5.08 -8.93
C LEU A 157 5.03 5.49 -7.58
N ILE A 158 4.24 6.21 -6.82
CA ILE A 158 4.44 6.40 -5.39
C ILE A 158 3.51 5.39 -4.72
N VAL A 159 4.06 4.46 -3.95
CA VAL A 159 3.28 3.39 -3.32
C VAL A 159 3.19 3.63 -1.83
N CYS A 160 1.98 3.59 -1.28
CA CYS A 160 1.72 3.59 0.16
C CYS A 160 0.62 2.57 0.50
N GLY A 161 0.44 2.27 1.76
CA GLY A 161 -0.66 1.42 2.24
C GLY A 161 -0.21 0.18 3.01
N GLU A 162 -1.07 -0.85 3.01
CA GLU A 162 -1.01 -2.03 3.87
C GLU A 162 -0.94 -3.32 3.04
N SER A 163 -0.26 -4.35 3.48
CA SER A 163 0.83 -4.34 4.44
C SER A 163 2.15 -4.52 3.68
N THR A 164 3.26 -4.01 4.26
CA THR A 164 4.57 -3.98 3.60
C THR A 164 5.01 -5.33 3.07
N SER A 165 4.89 -6.42 3.85
CA SER A 165 5.30 -7.77 3.45
C SER A 165 4.33 -8.49 2.50
N GLY A 166 3.12 -7.99 2.34
CA GLY A 166 2.03 -8.57 1.59
C GLY A 166 1.71 -7.81 0.30
N CYS A 167 0.56 -7.12 0.31
CA CYS A 167 0.01 -6.45 -0.86
C CYS A 167 0.90 -5.33 -1.40
N VAL A 168 1.56 -4.56 -0.53
CA VAL A 168 2.51 -3.51 -0.93
C VAL A 168 3.69 -4.13 -1.66
N ARG A 169 4.35 -5.14 -1.06
CA ARG A 169 5.48 -5.84 -1.70
C ARG A 169 5.11 -6.45 -3.04
N ALA A 170 3.99 -7.21 -3.09
CA ALA A 170 3.55 -7.86 -4.30
C ALA A 170 3.27 -6.85 -5.43
N SER A 171 2.56 -5.77 -5.11
CA SER A 171 2.25 -4.72 -6.08
C SER A 171 3.50 -3.97 -6.56
N THR A 172 4.45 -3.70 -5.67
CA THR A 172 5.70 -3.02 -6.02
C THR A 172 6.57 -3.86 -6.96
N VAL A 173 6.66 -5.18 -6.72
CA VAL A 173 7.40 -6.11 -7.59
C VAL A 173 6.77 -6.16 -8.98
N ASP A 174 5.45 -6.26 -9.06
CA ASP A 174 4.74 -6.30 -10.34
C ASP A 174 4.77 -4.96 -11.06
N ALA A 175 4.66 -3.84 -10.34
CA ALA A 175 4.83 -2.49 -10.89
C ALA A 175 6.20 -2.34 -11.56
N TYR A 176 7.27 -2.69 -10.83
CA TYR A 176 8.63 -2.69 -11.37
C TYR A 176 8.76 -3.58 -12.61
N SER A 177 8.21 -4.79 -12.58
CA SER A 177 8.21 -5.73 -13.70
C SER A 177 7.44 -5.22 -14.92
N ALA A 178 6.43 -4.37 -14.69
CA ALA A 178 5.65 -3.71 -15.73
C ALA A 178 6.26 -2.39 -16.25
N GLY A 179 7.40 -1.96 -15.69
CA GLY A 179 8.16 -0.78 -16.14
C GLY A 179 7.84 0.53 -15.44
N TYR A 180 7.23 0.49 -14.24
CA TYR A 180 6.93 1.66 -13.40
C TYR A 180 7.96 1.88 -12.32
#